data_3b087aa1a5353a09f02a5a9ca90eb4b9
#
_entry.id   3b087aa1a5353a09f02a5a9ca90eb4b9
#
_cell.length_a   1.000
_cell.length_b   1.000
_cell.length_c   1.000
_cell.angle_alpha   90.00
_cell.angle_beta   90.00
_cell.angle_gamma   90.00
#
_symmetry.space_group_name_H-M   'P 1'
#
loop_
_entity.id
_entity.type
_entity.pdbx_description
1 polymer ?
#
loop_
_entity_poly.entity_id
_entity_poly.type
_entity_poly.pdbx_seq_one_letter_code
_entity_poly.pdbx_strand_id
1 'polypeptide(L)'
;CFFPTKESYNVCLITHAPFELVDSRQNVKENSDVNILLSKELAHLAAESLPILRDIGLRNESYLINDNLLEIVPIEDEQSYRYNYNPVITNSYFFNSYIESIKKGNFFLTRDNQYIGVEDSIMANPINLAEVLTDEQMKILLGSEKNKYFVFPTITTRDKEWTYLSSVLGIPVFT
;
A
#
# COMPACT_ATOMS: atom_id res chain seq x y z
N CYS A 1 -26.29 2.90 16.10
CA CYS A 1 -25.29 3.67 16.88
C CYS A 1 -23.94 2.96 16.74
N PHE A 2 -22.99 3.64 16.17
CA PHE A 2 -21.70 3.03 15.84
C PHE A 2 -20.69 3.56 16.87
N PHE A 3 -20.26 2.68 17.77
CA PHE A 3 -19.26 3.02 18.75
C PHE A 3 -17.88 2.63 18.22
N PRO A 4 -16.86 3.49 18.35
CA PRO A 4 -15.50 3.09 18.05
C PRO A 4 -15.10 1.97 19.02
N THR A 5 -14.48 0.92 18.46
CA THR A 5 -13.83 -0.11 19.26
C THR A 5 -12.41 0.32 19.64
N LYS A 6 -11.74 -0.42 20.50
CA LYS A 6 -10.33 -0.22 20.81
C LYS A 6 -9.40 -0.88 19.78
N GLU A 7 -9.97 -1.57 18.82
CA GLU A 7 -9.19 -2.21 17.77
C GLU A 7 -8.54 -1.18 16.86
N SER A 8 -7.32 -1.42 16.50
CA SER A 8 -6.53 -0.57 15.63
C SER A 8 -5.83 -1.40 14.59
N TYR A 9 -5.93 -0.99 13.34
CA TYR A 9 -5.05 -1.43 12.26
C TYR A 9 -3.88 -0.44 12.16
N ASN A 10 -2.69 -0.94 11.83
CA ASN A 10 -1.56 -0.06 11.53
C ASN A 10 -1.64 0.50 10.10
N VAL A 11 -2.79 1.04 9.74
CA VAL A 11 -3.07 1.66 8.44
C VAL A 11 -3.84 2.96 8.64
N CYS A 12 -3.60 3.93 7.77
CA CYS A 12 -4.27 5.23 7.80
C CYS A 12 -5.67 5.17 7.19
N LEU A 13 -6.50 4.20 7.62
CA LEU A 13 -7.89 4.14 7.21
C LEU A 13 -8.80 3.77 8.38
N ILE A 14 -10.04 4.25 8.30
CA ILE A 14 -11.08 3.91 9.26
C ILE A 14 -12.05 2.93 8.59
N THR A 15 -12.20 1.74 9.16
CA THR A 15 -13.15 0.75 8.69
C THR A 15 -14.40 0.75 9.56
N HIS A 16 -15.54 0.46 8.92
CA HIS A 16 -16.82 0.43 9.57
C HIS A 16 -17.67 -0.73 9.05
N ALA A 17 -18.04 -1.64 9.94
CA ALA A 17 -18.91 -2.77 9.62
C ALA A 17 -19.74 -3.20 10.84
N PRO A 18 -20.79 -3.98 10.64
CA PRO A 18 -21.63 -4.50 11.73
C PRO A 18 -20.97 -5.71 12.42
N PHE A 19 -19.78 -5.51 12.98
CA PHE A 19 -19.06 -6.54 13.71
C PHE A 19 -19.82 -7.01 14.95
N GLU A 20 -19.75 -8.29 15.23
CA GLU A 20 -20.10 -8.85 16.53
C GLU A 20 -19.06 -8.43 17.56
N LEU A 21 -19.52 -7.80 18.63
CA LEU A 21 -18.66 -7.31 19.68
C LEU A 21 -18.71 -8.24 20.91
N VAL A 22 -17.69 -8.17 21.76
CA VAL A 22 -17.74 -8.75 23.11
C VAL A 22 -18.73 -7.97 23.99
N ASP A 23 -19.13 -8.54 25.12
CA ASP A 23 -20.15 -7.95 26.02
C ASP A 23 -19.83 -6.52 26.45
N SER A 24 -18.55 -6.19 26.62
CA SER A 24 -18.10 -4.83 26.94
C SER A 24 -18.22 -3.84 25.77
N ARG A 25 -18.50 -4.31 24.56
CA ARG A 25 -18.54 -3.55 23.29
C ARG A 25 -17.26 -2.79 22.95
N GLN A 26 -16.16 -3.09 23.60
CA GLN A 26 -14.88 -2.41 23.38
C GLN A 26 -14.03 -3.10 22.31
N ASN A 27 -14.22 -4.40 22.12
CA ASN A 27 -13.45 -5.22 21.21
C ASN A 27 -14.35 -6.04 20.28
N VAL A 28 -13.82 -6.37 19.12
CA VAL A 28 -14.44 -7.27 18.16
C VAL A 28 -14.28 -8.71 18.67
N LYS A 29 -15.34 -9.52 18.56
CA LYS A 29 -15.32 -10.92 19.01
C LYS A 29 -14.38 -11.75 18.14
N GLU A 30 -13.38 -12.37 18.76
CA GLU A 30 -12.29 -13.06 18.05
C GLU A 30 -12.72 -14.34 17.31
N ASN A 31 -13.60 -15.14 17.92
CA ASN A 31 -14.05 -16.42 17.38
C ASN A 31 -15.41 -16.30 16.68
N SER A 32 -15.51 -15.39 15.71
CA SER A 32 -16.73 -15.16 14.93
C SER A 32 -16.44 -15.30 13.44
N ASP A 33 -17.04 -16.29 12.80
CA ASP A 33 -16.93 -16.49 11.34
C ASP A 33 -17.49 -15.28 10.58
N VAL A 34 -18.51 -14.62 11.13
CA VAL A 34 -19.11 -13.41 10.55
C VAL A 34 -18.08 -12.29 10.55
N ASN A 35 -17.38 -12.09 11.67
CA ASN A 35 -16.36 -11.06 11.77
C ASN A 35 -15.17 -11.32 10.84
N ILE A 36 -14.76 -12.58 10.71
CA ILE A 36 -13.70 -12.98 9.78
C ILE A 36 -14.11 -12.64 8.34
N LEU A 37 -15.34 -12.98 7.95
CA LEU A 37 -15.87 -12.66 6.62
C LEU A 37 -15.90 -11.14 6.40
N LEU A 38 -16.46 -10.39 7.35
CA LEU A 38 -16.52 -8.92 7.27
C LEU A 38 -15.13 -8.29 7.12
N SER A 39 -14.13 -8.77 7.86
CA SER A 39 -12.76 -8.27 7.75
C SER A 39 -12.16 -8.51 6.36
N LYS A 40 -12.39 -9.68 5.77
CA LYS A 40 -11.95 -9.99 4.41
C LYS A 40 -12.62 -9.11 3.37
N GLU A 41 -13.94 -8.95 3.47
CA GLU A 41 -14.71 -8.09 2.55
C GLU A 41 -14.30 -6.62 2.65
N LEU A 42 -14.06 -6.12 3.86
CA LEU A 42 -13.54 -4.77 4.07
C LEU A 42 -12.16 -4.58 3.45
N ALA A 43 -11.27 -5.56 3.60
CA ALA A 43 -9.95 -5.53 3.01
C ALA A 43 -10.02 -5.52 1.47
N HIS A 44 -10.91 -6.32 0.90
CA HIS A 44 -11.15 -6.34 -0.54
C HIS A 44 -11.72 -5.00 -1.04
N LEU A 45 -12.75 -4.49 -0.38
CA LEU A 45 -13.34 -3.19 -0.70
C LEU A 45 -12.32 -2.05 -0.62
N ALA A 46 -11.47 -2.05 0.41
CA ALA A 46 -10.41 -1.05 0.54
C ALA A 46 -9.40 -1.14 -0.61
N ALA A 47 -9.00 -2.35 -1.02
CA ALA A 47 -8.10 -2.54 -2.15
C ALA A 47 -8.74 -2.13 -3.49
N GLU A 48 -10.02 -2.41 -3.70
CA GLU A 48 -10.77 -1.98 -4.88
C GLU A 48 -11.01 -0.47 -4.94
N SER A 49 -10.95 0.22 -3.81
CA SER A 49 -11.06 1.68 -3.77
C SER A 49 -9.83 2.40 -4.34
N LEU A 50 -8.65 1.77 -4.38
CA LEU A 50 -7.42 2.39 -4.86
C LEU A 50 -7.52 2.93 -6.31
N PRO A 51 -7.95 2.15 -7.31
CA PRO A 51 -8.09 2.65 -8.66
C PRO A 51 -9.13 3.78 -8.75
N ILE A 52 -10.18 3.71 -7.96
CA ILE A 52 -11.22 4.75 -7.91
C ILE A 52 -10.65 6.07 -7.38
N LEU A 53 -9.88 6.01 -6.29
CA LEU A 53 -9.22 7.18 -5.70
C LEU A 53 -8.21 7.79 -6.67
N ARG A 54 -7.40 6.96 -7.34
CA ARG A 54 -6.49 7.43 -8.39
C ARG A 54 -7.25 8.18 -9.49
N ASP A 55 -8.31 7.60 -10.01
CA ASP A 55 -9.06 8.15 -11.13
C ASP A 55 -9.85 9.42 -10.75
N ILE A 56 -10.33 9.50 -9.50
CA ILE A 56 -10.92 10.73 -8.95
C ILE A 56 -9.84 11.81 -8.84
N GLY A 57 -8.68 11.47 -8.36
CA GLY A 57 -7.55 12.39 -8.27
C GLY A 57 -7.19 12.95 -9.65
N LEU A 58 -7.01 12.12 -10.64
CA LEU A 58 -6.68 12.53 -12.00
C LEU A 58 -7.73 13.48 -12.61
N ARG A 59 -9.04 13.22 -12.40
CA ARG A 59 -10.12 14.09 -12.90
C ARG A 59 -10.13 15.47 -12.24
N ASN A 60 -9.63 15.57 -11.02
CA ASN A 60 -9.60 16.82 -10.25
C ASN A 60 -8.22 17.47 -10.25
N GLU A 61 -7.31 17.04 -11.12
CA GLU A 61 -5.92 17.50 -11.18
C GLU A 61 -5.22 17.42 -9.82
N SER A 62 -5.57 16.40 -9.04
CA SER A 62 -5.07 16.14 -7.70
C SER A 62 -4.55 14.69 -7.62
N TYR A 63 -3.36 14.52 -7.13
CA TYR A 63 -2.76 13.19 -6.97
C TYR A 63 -3.08 12.64 -5.57
N LEU A 64 -4.30 12.08 -5.41
CA LEU A 64 -4.77 11.54 -4.14
C LEU A 64 -3.95 10.32 -3.69
N ILE A 65 -3.45 9.55 -4.65
CA ILE A 65 -2.48 8.48 -4.42
C ILE A 65 -1.12 8.98 -4.91
N ASN A 66 -0.19 9.15 -3.99
CA ASN A 66 1.16 9.64 -4.28
C ASN A 66 2.18 8.89 -3.38
N ASP A 67 3.07 9.58 -2.72
CA ASP A 67 4.01 9.03 -1.74
C ASP A 67 3.33 8.48 -0.46
N ASN A 68 2.05 8.78 -0.25
CA ASN A 68 1.24 8.23 0.84
C ASN A 68 0.69 6.81 0.56
N LEU A 69 0.90 6.24 -0.62
CA LEU A 69 0.39 4.91 -0.96
C LEU A 69 0.78 3.87 0.09
N LEU A 70 2.02 3.92 0.58
CA LEU A 70 2.52 2.97 1.56
C LEU A 70 2.05 3.24 3.00
N GLU A 71 1.46 4.41 3.27
CA GLU A 71 0.84 4.70 4.56
C GLU A 71 -0.50 3.98 4.74
N ILE A 72 -1.18 3.67 3.64
CA ILE A 72 -2.45 2.94 3.67
C ILE A 72 -2.26 1.42 3.56
N VAL A 73 -1.07 0.97 3.21
CA VAL A 73 -0.74 -0.46 3.16
C VAL A 73 -0.17 -0.88 4.52
N PRO A 74 -0.72 -1.92 5.16
CA PRO A 74 -0.15 -2.43 6.40
C PRO A 74 1.22 -3.03 6.10
N ILE A 75 2.28 -2.30 6.42
CA ILE A 75 3.63 -2.85 6.44
C ILE A 75 3.71 -3.68 7.72
N GLU A 76 3.90 -4.99 7.59
CA GLU A 76 4.04 -5.87 8.74
C GLU A 76 5.26 -5.43 9.57
N ASP A 77 5.00 -4.82 10.72
CA ASP A 77 6.00 -4.61 11.75
C ASP A 77 5.90 -5.79 12.74
N GLU A 78 6.91 -6.65 12.78
CA GLU A 78 6.96 -7.76 13.74
C GLU A 78 6.75 -7.31 15.19
N GLN A 79 7.03 -6.06 15.52
CA GLN A 79 6.80 -5.49 16.85
C GLN A 79 5.33 -5.16 17.13
N SER A 80 4.52 -4.93 16.10
CA SER A 80 3.08 -4.66 16.23
C SER A 80 2.30 -5.88 16.68
N TYR A 81 2.81 -7.09 16.44
CA TYR A 81 2.17 -8.35 16.82
C TYR A 81 2.10 -8.60 18.33
N ARG A 82 2.85 -7.85 19.14
CA ARG A 82 3.01 -8.18 20.56
C ARG A 82 1.94 -7.62 21.50
N TYR A 83 1.14 -6.64 21.10
CA TYR A 83 0.34 -5.89 22.07
C TYR A 83 -1.18 -5.91 21.90
N ASN A 84 -1.75 -6.19 20.71
CA ASN A 84 -3.21 -6.30 20.52
C ASN A 84 -3.55 -7.20 19.32
N TYR A 85 -3.15 -8.46 19.37
CA TYR A 85 -3.47 -9.39 18.30
C TYR A 85 -4.91 -9.88 18.42
N ASN A 86 -5.80 -9.32 17.63
CA ASN A 86 -7.10 -9.91 17.36
C ASN A 86 -7.04 -10.65 16.02
N PRO A 87 -7.17 -12.00 15.99
CA PRO A 87 -7.03 -12.78 14.77
C PRO A 87 -8.09 -12.48 13.70
N VAL A 88 -9.19 -11.84 14.08
CA VAL A 88 -10.24 -11.39 13.16
C VAL A 88 -9.86 -10.09 12.47
N ILE A 89 -9.22 -9.20 13.21
CA ILE A 89 -8.77 -7.89 12.73
C ILE A 89 -7.27 -8.00 12.43
N THR A 90 -6.93 -8.92 11.54
CA THR A 90 -5.54 -9.09 11.15
C THR A 90 -5.19 -8.22 9.97
N ASN A 91 -4.07 -7.53 10.06
CA ASN A 91 -3.49 -6.79 8.96
C ASN A 91 -3.26 -7.66 7.72
N SER A 92 -3.12 -8.99 7.88
CA SER A 92 -2.87 -9.90 6.77
C SER A 92 -3.96 -9.89 5.70
N TYR A 93 -5.22 -9.68 6.05
CA TYR A 93 -6.28 -9.57 5.04
C TYR A 93 -6.13 -8.31 4.19
N PHE A 94 -5.91 -7.17 4.84
CA PHE A 94 -5.64 -5.91 4.15
C PHE A 94 -4.34 -5.97 3.36
N PHE A 95 -3.27 -6.46 3.97
CA PHE A 95 -1.98 -6.63 3.34
C PHE A 95 -2.09 -7.41 2.02
N ASN A 96 -2.66 -8.61 2.05
CA ASN A 96 -2.77 -9.45 0.86
C ASN A 96 -3.65 -8.81 -0.23
N SER A 97 -4.78 -8.22 0.14
CA SER A 97 -5.69 -7.57 -0.80
C SER A 97 -5.04 -6.34 -1.46
N TYR A 98 -4.32 -5.52 -0.68
CA TYR A 98 -3.59 -4.37 -1.21
C TYR A 98 -2.43 -4.77 -2.11
N ILE A 99 -1.61 -5.75 -1.71
CA ILE A 99 -0.51 -6.24 -2.55
C ILE A 99 -1.03 -6.70 -3.90
N GLU A 100 -2.10 -7.48 -3.92
CA GLU A 100 -2.70 -7.96 -5.17
C GLU A 100 -3.20 -6.82 -6.04
N SER A 101 -3.86 -5.83 -5.45
CA SER A 101 -4.33 -4.65 -6.17
C SER A 101 -3.16 -3.82 -6.71
N ILE A 102 -2.14 -3.57 -5.89
CA ILE A 102 -0.96 -2.78 -6.28
C ILE A 102 -0.17 -3.47 -7.40
N LYS A 103 -0.02 -4.80 -7.33
CA LYS A 103 0.68 -5.56 -8.39
C LYS A 103 -0.05 -5.55 -9.72
N LYS A 104 -1.37 -5.47 -9.69
CA LYS A 104 -2.21 -5.46 -10.91
C LYS A 104 -2.47 -4.07 -11.48
N GLY A 105 -2.34 -3.04 -10.65
CA GLY A 105 -2.69 -1.67 -10.99
C GLY A 105 -1.48 -0.75 -11.21
N ASN A 106 -1.76 0.46 -11.65
CA ASN A 106 -0.78 1.52 -11.85
C ASN A 106 -0.98 2.55 -10.72
N PHE A 107 -0.16 2.49 -9.68
CA PHE A 107 -0.30 3.33 -8.49
C PHE A 107 0.96 4.10 -8.13
N PHE A 108 2.10 3.81 -8.77
CA PHE A 108 3.33 4.54 -8.50
C PHE A 108 3.41 5.78 -9.35
N LEU A 109 3.56 6.92 -8.69
CA LEU A 109 3.70 8.20 -9.36
C LEU A 109 5.15 8.39 -9.81
N THR A 110 5.34 8.79 -11.06
CA THR A 110 6.65 9.19 -11.60
C THR A 110 6.88 10.69 -11.37
N ARG A 111 8.10 11.15 -11.60
CA ARG A 111 8.43 12.59 -11.58
C ARG A 111 7.65 13.42 -12.60
N ASP A 112 7.18 12.79 -13.69
CA ASP A 112 6.36 13.44 -14.71
C ASP A 112 4.85 13.31 -14.43
N ASN A 113 4.50 12.98 -13.20
CA ASN A 113 3.12 12.83 -12.74
C ASN A 113 2.29 11.79 -13.50
N GLN A 114 2.94 10.72 -13.95
CA GLN A 114 2.27 9.58 -14.56
C GLN A 114 2.17 8.43 -13.57
N TYR A 115 1.06 7.72 -13.56
CA TYR A 115 0.91 6.51 -12.79
C TYR A 115 1.41 5.30 -13.56
N ILE A 116 2.31 4.55 -12.96
CA ILE A 116 2.89 3.32 -13.51
C ILE A 116 2.65 2.12 -12.60
N GLY A 117 2.78 0.93 -13.15
CA GLY A 117 2.71 -0.33 -12.41
C GLY A 117 4.06 -0.75 -11.83
N VAL A 118 4.03 -1.81 -11.04
CA VAL A 118 5.23 -2.41 -10.45
C VAL A 118 6.23 -2.84 -11.53
N GLU A 119 5.73 -3.40 -12.63
CA GLU A 119 6.59 -3.90 -13.71
C GLU A 119 7.42 -2.81 -14.41
N ASP A 120 6.89 -1.59 -14.44
CA ASP A 120 7.55 -0.44 -15.08
C ASP A 120 8.34 0.41 -14.09
N SER A 121 8.29 0.06 -12.80
CA SER A 121 8.92 0.80 -11.72
C SER A 121 10.37 0.37 -11.50
N ILE A 122 11.21 1.31 -11.07
CA ILE A 122 12.57 1.08 -10.61
C ILE A 122 12.90 2.04 -9.47
N MET A 123 13.70 1.60 -8.52
CA MET A 123 14.21 2.42 -7.42
C MET A 123 15.67 2.80 -7.68
N ALA A 124 16.08 3.98 -7.26
CA ALA A 124 17.46 4.43 -7.37
C ALA A 124 18.23 4.29 -6.05
N ASN A 125 19.45 3.75 -6.11
CA ASN A 125 20.37 3.74 -4.98
C ASN A 125 21.79 4.10 -5.46
N PRO A 126 22.38 5.25 -5.04
CA PRO A 126 21.77 6.24 -4.14
C PRO A 126 20.61 7.01 -4.79
N ILE A 127 19.74 7.54 -3.97
CA ILE A 127 18.47 8.18 -4.41
C ILE A 127 18.67 9.34 -5.40
N ASN A 128 19.79 10.04 -5.30
CA ASN A 128 20.13 11.14 -6.20
C ASN A 128 20.40 10.71 -7.66
N LEU A 129 20.56 9.41 -7.92
CA LEU A 129 20.62 8.91 -9.30
C LEU A 129 19.33 9.23 -10.07
N ALA A 130 18.19 9.18 -9.40
CA ALA A 130 16.91 9.54 -10.00
C ALA A 130 16.79 11.02 -10.36
N GLU A 131 17.61 11.90 -9.74
CA GLU A 131 17.65 13.33 -10.05
C GLU A 131 18.57 13.64 -11.23
N VAL A 132 19.61 12.82 -11.43
CA VAL A 132 20.65 13.05 -12.45
C VAL A 132 20.32 12.36 -13.77
N LEU A 133 19.78 11.15 -13.74
CA LEU A 133 19.48 10.37 -14.94
C LEU A 133 18.09 10.69 -15.48
N THR A 134 18.01 10.83 -16.81
CA THR A 134 16.71 10.82 -17.52
C THR A 134 16.25 9.38 -17.73
N ASP A 135 14.95 9.21 -18.00
CA ASP A 135 14.38 7.87 -18.25
C ASP A 135 14.98 7.23 -19.50
N GLU A 136 15.33 8.05 -20.52
CA GLU A 136 16.02 7.58 -21.74
C GLU A 136 17.44 7.10 -21.44
N GLN A 137 18.20 7.85 -20.63
CA GLN A 137 19.54 7.44 -20.22
C GLN A 137 19.50 6.15 -19.41
N MET A 138 18.52 6.02 -18.51
CA MET A 138 18.32 4.80 -17.74
C MET A 138 17.98 3.61 -18.63
N LYS A 139 17.11 3.79 -19.62
CA LYS A 139 16.76 2.76 -20.59
C LYS A 139 17.99 2.23 -21.34
N ILE A 140 18.88 3.12 -21.76
CA ILE A 140 20.14 2.77 -22.42
C ILE A 140 21.02 1.96 -21.44
N LEU A 141 21.18 2.42 -20.22
CA LEU A 141 22.03 1.76 -19.21
C LEU A 141 21.51 0.37 -18.82
N LEU A 142 20.18 0.19 -18.73
CA LEU A 142 19.57 -1.10 -18.42
C LEU A 142 19.61 -2.08 -19.60
N GLY A 143 19.87 -1.62 -20.82
CA GLY A 143 19.81 -2.44 -22.02
C GLY A 143 18.43 -3.06 -22.25
N SER A 144 17.39 -2.45 -21.73
CA SER A 144 16.02 -2.98 -21.74
C SER A 144 15.21 -2.37 -22.88
N GLU A 145 14.46 -3.21 -23.59
CA GLU A 145 13.47 -2.72 -24.58
C GLU A 145 12.24 -2.10 -23.90
N LYS A 146 11.95 -2.50 -22.65
CA LYS A 146 10.86 -1.94 -21.86
C LYS A 146 11.26 -0.64 -21.19
N ASN A 147 10.38 0.34 -21.21
CA ASN A 147 10.56 1.57 -20.44
C ASN A 147 10.49 1.24 -18.97
N LYS A 148 11.44 1.79 -18.21
CA LYS A 148 11.46 1.77 -16.75
C LYS A 148 11.49 3.22 -16.26
N TYR A 149 10.74 3.49 -15.22
CA TYR A 149 10.62 4.82 -14.66
C TYR A 149 10.96 4.81 -13.17
N PHE A 150 11.66 5.84 -12.73
CA PHE A 150 11.93 5.98 -11.32
C PHE A 150 10.64 6.26 -10.54
N VAL A 151 10.42 5.47 -9.49
CA VAL A 151 9.38 5.75 -8.49
C VAL A 151 9.74 7.04 -7.79
N PHE A 152 8.73 7.83 -7.43
CA PHE A 152 8.91 9.13 -6.80
C PHE A 152 9.85 9.04 -5.58
N PRO A 153 10.86 9.91 -5.47
CA PRO A 153 11.93 9.77 -4.49
C PRO A 153 11.47 9.68 -3.04
N THR A 154 10.42 10.41 -2.67
CA THR A 154 9.89 10.42 -1.31
C THR A 154 9.42 9.07 -0.80
N ILE A 155 8.96 8.17 -1.68
CA ILE A 155 8.57 6.81 -1.31
C ILE A 155 9.79 5.98 -0.91
N THR A 156 10.95 6.29 -1.44
CA THR A 156 12.18 5.49 -1.28
C THR A 156 13.11 5.97 -0.15
N THR A 157 12.74 7.02 0.57
CA THR A 157 13.59 7.60 1.64
C THR A 157 13.46 6.91 2.99
N ARG A 158 12.45 6.05 3.17
CA ARG A 158 12.18 5.38 4.44
C ARG A 158 12.58 3.91 4.34
N ASP A 159 13.40 3.42 5.26
CA ASP A 159 13.97 2.05 5.23
C ASP A 159 12.89 0.95 5.14
N LYS A 160 11.78 1.11 5.84
CA LYS A 160 10.68 0.13 5.82
C LYS A 160 10.00 0.06 4.46
N GLU A 161 9.67 1.20 3.90
CA GLU A 161 9.08 1.31 2.58
C GLU A 161 10.00 0.78 1.50
N TRP A 162 11.29 1.09 1.59
CA TRP A 162 12.32 0.56 0.70
C TRP A 162 12.33 -0.97 0.69
N THR A 163 12.39 -1.57 1.88
CA THR A 163 12.38 -3.03 2.02
C THR A 163 11.09 -3.63 1.48
N TYR A 164 9.95 -2.99 1.74
CA TYR A 164 8.66 -3.42 1.24
C TYR A 164 8.59 -3.39 -0.30
N LEU A 165 8.98 -2.29 -0.91
CA LEU A 165 8.98 -2.12 -2.37
C LEU A 165 9.87 -3.16 -3.05
N SER A 166 11.07 -3.37 -2.54
CA SER A 166 12.04 -4.29 -3.14
C SER A 166 11.69 -5.76 -2.89
N SER A 167 11.37 -6.12 -1.63
CA SER A 167 11.22 -7.52 -1.24
C SER A 167 9.82 -8.08 -1.48
N VAL A 168 8.78 -7.27 -1.25
CA VAL A 168 7.39 -7.71 -1.34
C VAL A 168 6.80 -7.47 -2.73
N LEU A 169 7.02 -6.28 -3.28
CA LEU A 169 6.55 -5.93 -4.61
C LEU A 169 7.53 -6.34 -5.71
N GLY A 170 8.79 -6.57 -5.37
CA GLY A 170 9.82 -6.99 -6.32
C GLY A 170 10.27 -5.88 -7.27
N ILE A 171 10.16 -4.61 -6.87
CA ILE A 171 10.64 -3.48 -7.66
C ILE A 171 12.17 -3.51 -7.67
N PRO A 172 12.81 -3.55 -8.84
CA PRO A 172 14.26 -3.63 -8.93
C PRO A 172 14.93 -2.35 -8.46
N VAL A 173 16.14 -2.49 -7.93
CA VAL A 173 16.99 -1.37 -7.49
C VAL A 173 18.08 -1.16 -8.54
N PHE A 174 18.18 0.06 -9.03
CA PHE A 174 19.28 0.52 -9.88
C PHE A 174 20.39 1.09 -9.01
N THR A 175 21.59 0.53 -9.13
CA THR A 175 22.79 0.89 -8.34
C THR A 175 23.92 1.34 -9.24
#